data_b3d9e3166582b7e9c3b273fbac7b8f03
#
_entry.id   b3d9e3166582b7e9c3b273fbac7b8f03
#
_cell.length_a   1.000
_cell.length_b   1.000
_cell.length_c   1.000
_cell.angle_alpha   90.00
_cell.angle_beta   90.00
_cell.angle_gamma   90.00
#
_symmetry.space_group_name_H-M   'P 1'
#
loop_
_entity.id
_entity.type
_entity.pdbx_description
1 polymer ?
#
loop_
_entity_poly.entity_id
_entity_poly.type
_entity_poly.pdbx_seq_one_letter_code
_entity_poly.pdbx_strand_id
1 'polypeptide(L)'
;AAISEWRSEWSAIGNVEHKLKSKIDKAFEEIIGKAYESLGISKKDLAKKRFESKLEMLASDDNADDALIEERNRIGQKIRETQTNLAQEEGKLDFFKFSNDSNPLKAELLKRIEAVNIEISELKSRKKQIDLTIKGKKKEAEESTNAAENEEVDG
;
A
#
# COMPACT_ATOMS: atom_id res chain seq x y z
N ALA A 1 -12.77 -8.37 -16.74
CA ALA A 1 -14.09 -7.73 -16.96
C ALA A 1 -15.00 -7.97 -15.75
N ALA A 2 -15.50 -9.19 -15.47
CA ALA A 2 -16.49 -9.45 -14.42
C ALA A 2 -16.15 -8.92 -13.01
N ILE A 3 -14.90 -9.08 -12.54
CA ILE A 3 -14.50 -8.63 -11.19
C ILE A 3 -14.48 -7.10 -11.09
N SER A 4 -14.12 -6.38 -12.13
CA SER A 4 -14.17 -4.91 -12.15
C SER A 4 -15.62 -4.40 -12.18
N GLU A 5 -16.50 -5.09 -12.87
CA GLU A 5 -17.94 -4.81 -12.88
C GLU A 5 -18.54 -5.01 -11.49
N TRP A 6 -18.27 -6.12 -10.81
CA TRP A 6 -18.72 -6.36 -9.43
C TRP A 6 -18.23 -5.29 -8.45
N ARG A 7 -17.01 -4.79 -8.61
CA ARG A 7 -16.50 -3.68 -7.78
C ARG A 7 -17.22 -2.36 -8.08
N SER A 8 -17.53 -2.09 -9.33
CA SER A 8 -18.29 -0.91 -9.74
C SER A 8 -19.70 -0.95 -9.18
N GLU A 9 -20.38 -2.09 -9.34
CA GLU A 9 -21.72 -2.32 -8.79
C GLU A 9 -21.73 -2.20 -7.27
N TRP A 10 -20.74 -2.80 -6.59
CA TRP A 10 -20.60 -2.67 -5.14
C TRP A 10 -20.47 -1.22 -4.68
N SER A 11 -19.67 -0.45 -5.38
CA SER A 11 -19.48 1.00 -5.08
C SER A 11 -20.76 1.80 -5.34
N ALA A 12 -21.61 1.36 -6.24
CA ALA A 12 -22.87 2.02 -6.61
C ALA A 12 -24.02 1.73 -5.64
N ILE A 13 -23.94 0.67 -4.79
CA ILE A 13 -25.00 0.29 -3.84
C ILE A 13 -25.31 1.40 -2.82
N GLY A 14 -24.34 2.32 -2.58
CA GLY A 14 -24.54 3.46 -1.69
C GLY A 14 -24.29 3.16 -0.20
N ASN A 15 -24.86 3.99 0.68
CA ASN A 15 -24.56 3.91 2.11
C ASN A 15 -25.28 2.76 2.80
N VAL A 16 -24.50 1.89 3.45
CA VAL A 16 -24.96 0.83 4.35
C VAL A 16 -24.84 1.32 5.80
N GLU A 17 -25.68 0.79 6.69
CA GLU A 17 -25.60 1.08 8.13
C GLU A 17 -24.17 0.89 8.65
N HIS A 18 -23.62 1.90 9.33
CA HIS A 18 -22.20 1.96 9.73
C HIS A 18 -21.72 0.72 10.51
N LYS A 19 -22.58 0.14 11.35
CA LYS A 19 -22.26 -1.08 12.13
C LYS A 19 -22.07 -2.32 11.26
N LEU A 20 -22.76 -2.41 10.15
CA LEU A 20 -22.72 -3.55 9.23
C LEU A 20 -21.67 -3.35 8.12
N LYS A 21 -21.33 -2.10 7.79
CA LYS A 21 -20.43 -1.77 6.68
C LYS A 21 -19.12 -2.55 6.73
N SER A 22 -18.41 -2.51 7.85
CA SER A 22 -17.10 -3.18 7.99
C SER A 22 -17.20 -4.70 7.80
N LYS A 23 -18.29 -5.32 8.25
CA LYS A 23 -18.51 -6.77 8.12
C LYS A 23 -18.83 -7.15 6.67
N ILE A 24 -19.66 -6.36 6.02
CA ILE A 24 -20.09 -6.59 4.64
C ILE A 24 -18.92 -6.32 3.69
N ASP A 25 -18.17 -5.23 3.88
CA ASP A 25 -16.97 -4.92 3.09
C ASP A 25 -15.91 -6.03 3.20
N LYS A 26 -15.68 -6.57 4.40
CA LYS A 26 -14.76 -7.70 4.58
C LYS A 26 -15.23 -8.95 3.85
N ALA A 27 -16.50 -9.30 3.95
CA ALA A 27 -17.07 -10.46 3.26
C ALA A 27 -16.96 -10.31 1.73
N PHE A 28 -17.24 -9.12 1.20
CA PHE A 28 -17.07 -8.82 -0.22
C PHE A 28 -15.60 -8.97 -0.66
N GLU A 29 -14.65 -8.40 0.10
CA GLU A 29 -13.22 -8.50 -0.21
C GLU A 29 -12.70 -9.95 -0.14
N GLU A 30 -13.24 -10.79 0.76
CA GLU A 30 -12.92 -12.21 0.81
C GLU A 30 -13.40 -12.96 -0.44
N ILE A 31 -14.62 -12.67 -0.91
CA ILE A 31 -15.18 -13.28 -2.14
C ILE A 31 -14.34 -12.86 -3.34
N ILE A 32 -14.05 -11.56 -3.46
CA ILE A 32 -13.21 -11.04 -4.53
C ILE A 32 -11.80 -11.64 -4.47
N GLY A 33 -11.22 -11.79 -3.26
CA GLY A 33 -9.93 -12.44 -3.06
C GLY A 33 -9.90 -13.88 -3.58
N LYS A 34 -10.92 -14.68 -3.26
CA LYS A 34 -11.06 -16.07 -3.76
C LYS A 34 -11.22 -16.11 -5.28
N ALA A 35 -11.97 -15.18 -5.87
CA ALA A 35 -12.11 -15.08 -7.32
C ALA A 35 -10.77 -14.80 -8.01
N TYR A 36 -9.93 -13.93 -7.45
CA TYR A 36 -8.58 -13.69 -7.97
C TYR A 36 -7.66 -14.90 -7.79
N GLU A 37 -7.72 -15.57 -6.63
CA GLU A 37 -6.94 -16.80 -6.38
C GLU A 37 -7.29 -17.89 -7.40
N SER A 38 -8.58 -18.06 -7.75
CA SER A 38 -9.01 -19.01 -8.77
C SER A 38 -8.47 -18.68 -10.17
N LEU A 39 -8.14 -17.42 -10.42
CA LEU A 39 -7.47 -16.95 -11.65
C LEU A 39 -5.93 -17.02 -11.58
N GLY A 40 -5.36 -17.60 -10.53
CA GLY A 40 -3.93 -17.69 -10.33
C GLY A 40 -3.25 -16.37 -9.91
N ILE A 41 -4.03 -15.36 -9.52
CA ILE A 41 -3.52 -14.06 -9.07
C ILE A 41 -3.36 -14.10 -7.55
N SER A 42 -2.13 -13.97 -7.07
CA SER A 42 -1.87 -13.96 -5.63
C SER A 42 -2.42 -12.69 -4.95
N LYS A 43 -2.74 -12.78 -3.66
CA LYS A 43 -3.15 -11.61 -2.85
C LYS A 43 -2.11 -10.49 -2.89
N LYS A 44 -0.84 -10.85 -2.96
CA LYS A 44 0.29 -9.92 -3.03
C LYS A 44 0.29 -9.15 -4.36
N ASP A 45 0.12 -9.86 -5.48
CA ASP A 45 0.08 -9.24 -6.81
C ASP A 45 -1.15 -8.34 -6.95
N LEU A 46 -2.28 -8.76 -6.38
CA LEU A 46 -3.48 -7.94 -6.33
C LEU A 46 -3.28 -6.66 -5.52
N ALA A 47 -2.66 -6.76 -4.34
CA ALA A 47 -2.36 -5.60 -3.51
C ALA A 47 -1.38 -4.64 -4.19
N LYS A 48 -0.43 -5.17 -4.96
CA LYS A 48 0.51 -4.40 -5.77
C LYS A 48 -0.22 -3.65 -6.89
N LYS A 49 -1.04 -4.33 -7.68
CA LYS A 49 -1.83 -3.71 -8.76
C LYS A 49 -2.79 -2.63 -8.25
N ARG A 50 -3.46 -2.88 -7.11
CA ARG A 50 -4.33 -1.87 -6.47
C ARG A 50 -3.54 -0.62 -6.07
N PHE A 51 -2.34 -0.81 -5.57
CA PHE A 51 -1.49 0.32 -5.21
C PHE A 51 -0.99 1.08 -6.44
N GLU A 52 -0.60 0.38 -7.51
CA GLU A 52 -0.23 0.97 -8.79
C GLU A 52 -1.38 1.81 -9.39
N SER A 53 -2.59 1.26 -9.46
CA SER A 53 -3.77 2.00 -9.92
C SER A 53 -4.11 3.21 -9.04
N LYS A 54 -3.94 3.09 -7.72
CA LYS A 54 -4.09 4.23 -6.80
C LYS A 54 -3.06 5.31 -7.09
N LEU A 55 -1.81 4.92 -7.33
CA LEU A 55 -0.73 5.84 -7.62
C LEU A 55 -0.95 6.59 -8.93
N GLU A 56 -1.42 5.90 -9.98
CA GLU A 56 -1.82 6.50 -11.26
C GLU A 56 -2.95 7.51 -11.07
N MET A 57 -3.98 7.17 -10.29
CA MET A 57 -5.09 8.07 -9.99
C MET A 57 -4.59 9.33 -9.25
N LEU A 58 -3.75 9.18 -8.22
CA LEU A 58 -3.18 10.33 -7.50
C LEU A 58 -2.27 11.18 -8.38
N ALA A 59 -1.55 10.57 -9.32
CA ALA A 59 -0.66 11.27 -10.24
C ALA A 59 -1.42 12.03 -11.35
N SER A 60 -2.66 11.68 -11.64
CA SER A 60 -3.53 12.34 -12.62
C SER A 60 -4.48 13.36 -12.02
N ASP A 61 -4.46 13.58 -10.70
CA ASP A 61 -5.27 14.58 -10.00
C ASP A 61 -4.75 16.00 -10.29
N ASP A 62 -5.64 16.99 -10.27
CA ASP A 62 -5.28 18.42 -10.44
C ASP A 62 -4.33 18.91 -9.33
N ASN A 63 -4.42 18.32 -8.13
CA ASN A 63 -3.53 18.58 -6.99
C ASN A 63 -2.56 17.39 -6.74
N ALA A 64 -2.05 16.79 -7.80
CA ALA A 64 -1.27 15.55 -7.73
C ALA A 64 -0.08 15.62 -6.76
N ASP A 65 0.62 16.74 -6.70
CA ASP A 65 1.79 16.90 -5.84
C ASP A 65 1.41 16.80 -4.36
N ASP A 66 0.35 17.51 -3.94
CA ASP A 66 -0.12 17.46 -2.56
C ASP A 66 -0.68 16.08 -2.21
N ALA A 67 -1.47 15.48 -3.10
CA ALA A 67 -2.05 14.15 -2.92
C ALA A 67 -0.97 13.05 -2.79
N LEU A 68 0.08 13.11 -3.60
CA LEU A 68 1.21 12.19 -3.53
C LEU A 68 2.04 12.40 -2.26
N ILE A 69 2.27 13.66 -1.84
CA ILE A 69 2.98 13.98 -0.60
C ILE A 69 2.18 13.48 0.61
N GLU A 70 0.88 13.68 0.64
CA GLU A 70 0.01 13.20 1.71
C GLU A 70 0.04 11.66 1.82
N GLU A 71 -0.12 10.96 0.71
CA GLU A 71 -0.03 9.48 0.69
C GLU A 71 1.36 8.98 1.13
N ARG A 72 2.43 9.65 0.69
CA ARG A 72 3.80 9.37 1.13
C ARG A 72 3.95 9.52 2.65
N ASN A 73 3.39 10.58 3.22
CA ASN A 73 3.44 10.86 4.65
C ASN A 73 2.64 9.83 5.44
N ARG A 74 1.46 9.43 4.94
CA ARG A 74 0.62 8.38 5.50
C ARG A 74 1.36 7.03 5.56
N ILE A 75 2.01 6.64 4.47
CA ILE A 75 2.83 5.42 4.43
C ILE A 75 4.03 5.56 5.37
N GLY A 76 4.67 6.72 5.43
CA GLY A 76 5.76 6.99 6.36
C GLY A 76 5.35 6.84 7.82
N GLN A 77 4.17 7.28 8.19
CA GLN A 77 3.61 7.08 9.52
C GLN A 77 3.36 5.59 9.79
N LYS A 78 2.73 4.89 8.85
CA LYS A 78 2.48 3.45 8.97
C LYS A 78 3.77 2.64 9.16
N ILE A 79 4.86 3.02 8.46
CA ILE A 79 6.18 2.40 8.65
C ILE A 79 6.65 2.58 10.10
N ARG A 80 6.55 3.79 10.67
CA ARG A 80 6.97 4.05 12.06
C ARG A 80 6.16 3.24 13.06
N GLU A 81 4.84 3.19 12.90
CA GLU A 81 3.95 2.39 13.74
C GLU A 81 4.29 0.89 13.66
N THR A 82 4.52 0.37 12.46
CA THR A 82 4.88 -1.03 12.25
C THR A 82 6.28 -1.35 12.81
N GLN A 83 7.23 -0.41 12.73
CA GLN A 83 8.55 -0.57 13.35
C GLN A 83 8.46 -0.58 14.90
N THR A 84 7.58 0.23 15.47
CA THR A 84 7.33 0.19 16.92
C THR A 84 6.73 -1.16 17.34
N ASN A 85 5.80 -1.69 16.55
CA ASN A 85 5.25 -3.03 16.76
C ASN A 85 6.34 -4.11 16.66
N LEU A 86 7.22 -4.02 15.64
CA LEU A 86 8.36 -4.93 15.49
C LEU A 86 9.24 -4.95 16.74
N ALA A 87 9.63 -3.77 17.24
CA ALA A 87 10.46 -3.67 18.44
C ALA A 87 9.77 -4.28 19.68
N GLN A 88 8.45 -4.16 19.79
CA GLN A 88 7.68 -4.81 20.86
C GLN A 88 7.69 -6.35 20.72
N GLU A 89 7.52 -6.87 19.52
CA GLU A 89 7.57 -8.32 19.27
C GLU A 89 8.99 -8.87 19.49
N GLU A 90 10.02 -8.16 19.03
CA GLU A 90 11.42 -8.52 19.27
C GLU A 90 11.78 -8.51 20.77
N GLY A 91 11.29 -7.53 21.52
CA GLY A 91 11.49 -7.47 22.98
C GLY A 91 10.92 -8.69 23.71
N LYS A 92 9.88 -9.34 23.18
CA LYS A 92 9.34 -10.58 23.76
C LYS A 92 10.29 -11.78 23.59
N LEU A 93 11.23 -11.74 22.63
CA LEU A 93 12.23 -12.81 22.45
C LEU A 93 13.13 -12.96 23.68
N ASP A 94 13.33 -11.89 24.45
CA ASP A 94 14.13 -11.93 25.67
C ASP A 94 13.62 -12.95 26.69
N PHE A 95 12.31 -13.17 26.74
CA PHE A 95 11.72 -14.20 27.59
C PHE A 95 12.07 -15.64 27.17
N PHE A 96 12.52 -15.79 25.90
CA PHE A 96 12.87 -17.09 25.34
C PHE A 96 14.39 -17.34 25.25
N LYS A 97 15.23 -16.47 25.82
CA LYS A 97 16.70 -16.60 25.76
C LYS A 97 17.24 -17.95 26.25
N PHE A 98 16.57 -18.51 27.26
CA PHE A 98 16.93 -19.80 27.86
C PHE A 98 16.00 -20.93 27.44
N SER A 99 15.11 -20.70 26.51
CA SER A 99 14.17 -21.69 26.00
C SER A 99 14.80 -22.50 24.87
N ASN A 100 14.45 -23.79 24.80
CA ASN A 100 14.84 -24.65 23.69
C ASN A 100 14.27 -24.10 22.36
N ASP A 101 15.01 -24.27 21.26
CA ASP A 101 14.56 -23.85 19.92
C ASP A 101 13.30 -24.57 19.44
N SER A 102 12.99 -25.73 20.02
CA SER A 102 11.74 -26.46 19.78
C SER A 102 10.50 -25.89 20.48
N ASN A 103 10.61 -24.75 21.21
CA ASN A 103 9.47 -24.16 21.89
C ASN A 103 8.46 -23.59 20.87
N PRO A 104 7.20 -24.08 20.84
CA PRO A 104 6.21 -23.67 19.85
C PRO A 104 5.84 -22.18 19.96
N LEU A 105 5.88 -21.59 21.15
CA LEU A 105 5.60 -20.17 21.37
C LEU A 105 6.72 -19.29 20.79
N LYS A 106 7.99 -19.73 20.92
CA LYS A 106 9.14 -19.07 20.31
C LYS A 106 9.02 -19.10 18.79
N ALA A 107 8.67 -20.26 18.22
CA ALA A 107 8.49 -20.42 16.78
C ALA A 107 7.34 -19.55 16.23
N GLU A 108 6.23 -19.44 16.97
CA GLU A 108 5.12 -18.56 16.60
C GLU A 108 5.52 -17.08 16.66
N LEU A 109 6.26 -16.67 17.68
CA LEU A 109 6.77 -15.30 17.82
C LEU A 109 7.71 -14.94 16.65
N LEU A 110 8.63 -15.82 16.28
CA LEU A 110 9.53 -15.62 15.14
C LEU A 110 8.75 -15.46 13.82
N LYS A 111 7.68 -16.24 13.61
CA LYS A 111 6.79 -16.07 12.44
C LYS A 111 6.10 -14.72 12.41
N ARG A 112 5.68 -14.21 13.58
CA ARG A 112 5.07 -12.86 13.67
C ARG A 112 6.10 -11.78 13.34
N ILE A 113 7.30 -11.87 13.89
CA ILE A 113 8.41 -10.95 13.61
C ILE A 113 8.72 -10.94 12.11
N GLU A 114 8.82 -12.10 11.48
CA GLU A 114 9.04 -12.22 10.03
C GLU A 114 7.90 -11.57 9.22
N ALA A 115 6.64 -11.81 9.60
CA ALA A 115 5.49 -11.21 8.93
C ALA A 115 5.52 -9.66 9.03
N VAL A 116 5.88 -9.10 10.20
CA VAL A 116 6.02 -7.65 10.40
C VAL A 116 7.19 -7.09 9.59
N ASN A 117 8.31 -7.79 9.49
CA ASN A 117 9.45 -7.40 8.66
C ASN A 117 9.08 -7.35 7.17
N ILE A 118 8.31 -8.32 6.69
CA ILE A 118 7.79 -8.34 5.32
C ILE A 118 6.86 -7.12 5.09
N GLU A 119 5.95 -6.82 6.03
CA GLU A 119 5.07 -5.65 5.93
C GLU A 119 5.87 -4.34 5.84
N ILE A 120 6.90 -4.18 6.67
CA ILE A 120 7.79 -2.99 6.63
C ILE A 120 8.48 -2.88 5.27
N SER A 121 8.97 -3.99 4.74
CA SER A 121 9.63 -4.02 3.42
C SER A 121 8.68 -3.60 2.31
N GLU A 122 7.43 -4.08 2.32
CA GLU A 122 6.40 -3.72 1.34
C GLU A 122 6.02 -2.23 1.44
N LEU A 123 5.84 -1.70 2.66
CA LEU A 123 5.56 -0.28 2.88
C LEU A 123 6.71 0.61 2.40
N LYS A 124 7.96 0.23 2.66
CA LYS A 124 9.14 0.95 2.15
C LYS A 124 9.19 0.94 0.62
N SER A 125 8.86 -0.18 -0.02
CA SER A 125 8.78 -0.29 -1.47
C SER A 125 7.72 0.65 -2.05
N ARG A 126 6.52 0.68 -1.46
CA ARG A 126 5.44 1.60 -1.87
C ARG A 126 5.85 3.07 -1.72
N LYS A 127 6.46 3.43 -0.58
CA LYS A 127 6.98 4.79 -0.37
C LYS A 127 7.99 5.18 -1.44
N LYS A 128 8.91 4.29 -1.78
CA LYS A 128 9.89 4.51 -2.85
C LYS A 128 9.22 4.74 -4.21
N GLN A 129 8.15 4.01 -4.53
CA GLN A 129 7.41 4.21 -5.77
C GLN A 129 6.79 5.61 -5.82
N ILE A 130 6.19 6.10 -4.72
CA ILE A 130 5.67 7.47 -4.66
C ILE A 130 6.81 8.49 -4.84
N ASP A 131 7.94 8.32 -4.15
CA ASP A 131 9.10 9.21 -4.27
C ASP A 131 9.59 9.30 -5.74
N LEU A 132 9.59 8.18 -6.45
CA LEU A 132 9.95 8.14 -7.88
C LEU A 132 8.92 8.86 -8.75
N THR A 133 7.61 8.69 -8.48
CA THR A 133 6.55 9.38 -9.21
C THR A 133 6.63 10.90 -9.01
N ILE A 134 6.82 11.36 -7.77
CA ILE A 134 7.00 12.79 -7.46
C ILE A 134 8.22 13.36 -8.21
N LYS A 135 9.34 12.61 -8.20
CA LYS A 135 10.56 13.04 -8.90
C LYS A 135 10.38 13.10 -10.42
N GLY A 136 9.65 12.13 -11.01
CA GLY A 136 9.34 12.12 -12.44
C GLY A 136 8.52 13.34 -12.82
N LYS A 137 7.43 13.63 -12.09
CA LYS A 137 6.58 14.81 -12.36
C LYS A 137 7.33 16.13 -12.28
N LYS A 138 8.22 16.30 -11.29
CA LYS A 138 9.04 17.50 -11.19
C LYS A 138 9.96 17.69 -12.39
N LYS A 139 10.55 16.59 -12.87
CA LYS A 139 11.41 16.63 -14.05
C LYS A 139 10.64 16.99 -15.32
N GLU A 140 9.45 16.43 -15.51
CA GLU A 140 8.56 16.76 -16.63
C GLU A 140 8.13 18.24 -16.60
N ALA A 141 7.84 18.78 -15.41
CA ALA A 141 7.49 20.19 -15.24
C ALA A 141 8.67 21.12 -15.56
N GLU A 142 9.89 20.78 -15.13
CA GLU A 142 11.12 21.54 -15.41
C GLU A 142 11.46 21.50 -16.93
N GLU A 143 11.29 20.36 -17.59
CA GLU A 143 11.51 20.22 -19.02
C GLU A 143 10.48 21.03 -19.84
N SER A 144 9.22 21.08 -19.39
CA SER A 144 8.17 21.85 -20.02
C SER A 144 8.40 23.36 -19.92
N THR A 145 8.85 23.85 -18.75
CA THR A 145 9.18 25.28 -18.57
C THR A 145 10.40 25.70 -19.38
N ASN A 146 11.44 24.89 -19.44
CA ASN A 146 12.62 25.18 -20.26
C ASN A 146 12.32 25.15 -21.76
N ALA A 147 11.39 24.33 -22.22
CA ALA A 147 10.95 24.31 -23.61
C ALA A 147 10.19 25.59 -23.98
N ALA A 148 9.29 26.06 -23.09
CA ALA A 148 8.53 27.29 -23.30
C ALA A 148 9.41 28.55 -23.32
N GLU A 149 10.43 28.63 -22.45
CA GLU A 149 11.38 29.77 -22.42
C GLU A 149 12.25 29.83 -23.67
N ASN A 150 12.58 28.68 -24.32
CA ASN A 150 13.36 28.67 -25.55
C ASN A 150 12.54 29.07 -26.80
N GLU A 151 11.22 28.91 -26.80
CA GLU A 151 10.36 29.36 -27.90
C GLU A 151 10.11 30.87 -27.87
N GLU A 152 10.19 31.55 -26.73
CA GLU A 152 10.05 33.00 -26.62
C GLU A 152 11.33 33.78 -27.02
N VAL A 153 12.49 33.13 -27.08
CA VAL A 153 13.77 33.81 -27.44
C VAL A 153 14.02 33.84 -28.93
N ASP A 154 13.34 33.02 -29.74
CA ASP A 154 13.54 32.92 -31.21
C ASP A 154 12.42 33.60 -32.04
N GLY A 155 11.55 34.43 -31.46
CA GLY A 155 10.49 35.21 -32.05
C GLY A 155 10.79 36.72 -32.00
#